data_836efe5ef1a409c04859986300057fc7
#
_entry.id   836efe5ef1a409c04859986300057fc7
#
_cell.length_a   1.000
_cell.length_b   1.000
_cell.length_c   1.000
_cell.angle_alpha   90.00
_cell.angle_beta   90.00
_cell.angle_gamma   90.00
#
_symmetry.space_group_name_H-M   'P 1'
#
loop_
_entity.id
_entity.type
_entity.pdbx_description
1 polymer ?
#
loop_
_entity_poly.entity_id
_entity_poly.type
_entity_poly.pdbx_seq_one_letter_code
_entity_poly.pdbx_strand_id
1 'polypeptide(L)'
;MKKLFTLSTIFFVVSMAIYLTGCVNYEQKTKLENDGSGTMKIHYWTKTSNISSGEVQGFGFTEEKVKANYGSGNTEISNIKIEEKVVEGDTAKNKHVTFDLKFKDLNKLSEVKGFKKTKASWKEGKEGMDFEFVLLSDTSSAKSMGASDYKLNYEFEFPTEVISTNGNKSGTSKVEWFKTVGDLKEDIKMTASVKSDKKKCGLFGLELPIIILVGLS
;
A
#
# COMPACT_ATOMS: atom_id res chain seq x y z
N MET A 1 -44.24 11.66 -29.32
CA MET A 1 -42.81 11.88 -29.42
C MET A 1 -42.12 12.15 -28.06
N LYS A 2 -42.67 12.98 -27.15
CA LYS A 2 -42.04 13.25 -25.83
C LYS A 2 -41.84 12.01 -24.94
N LYS A 3 -42.78 11.04 -24.91
CA LYS A 3 -42.68 9.82 -24.08
C LYS A 3 -41.59 8.84 -24.58
N LEU A 4 -41.33 8.76 -25.89
CA LEU A 4 -40.29 7.91 -26.44
C LEU A 4 -38.87 8.42 -26.08
N PHE A 5 -38.73 9.76 -26.08
CA PHE A 5 -37.45 10.40 -25.74
C PHE A 5 -37.06 10.17 -24.26
N THR A 6 -38.08 10.25 -23.37
CA THR A 6 -37.85 10.03 -21.92
C THR A 6 -37.44 8.56 -21.60
N LEU A 7 -38.07 7.59 -22.30
CA LEU A 7 -37.76 6.19 -22.14
C LEU A 7 -36.35 5.85 -22.61
N SER A 8 -35.92 6.41 -23.74
CA SER A 8 -34.59 6.25 -24.31
C SER A 8 -33.51 6.87 -23.41
N THR A 9 -33.78 8.03 -22.80
CA THR A 9 -32.84 8.69 -21.87
C THR A 9 -32.68 7.92 -20.59
N ILE A 10 -33.77 7.36 -20.03
CA ILE A 10 -33.72 6.53 -18.82
C ILE A 10 -32.94 5.22 -19.08
N PHE A 11 -33.15 4.59 -20.24
CA PHE A 11 -32.41 3.37 -20.61
C PHE A 11 -30.92 3.64 -20.79
N PHE A 12 -30.54 4.79 -21.36
CA PHE A 12 -29.13 5.20 -21.52
C PHE A 12 -28.46 5.50 -20.18
N VAL A 13 -29.16 6.17 -19.26
CA VAL A 13 -28.63 6.45 -17.89
C VAL A 13 -28.49 5.18 -17.08
N VAL A 14 -29.45 4.25 -17.14
CA VAL A 14 -29.36 2.95 -16.45
C VAL A 14 -28.27 2.07 -17.05
N SER A 15 -28.09 2.07 -18.38
CA SER A 15 -27.00 1.35 -19.04
C SER A 15 -25.61 1.89 -18.66
N MET A 16 -25.49 3.21 -18.45
CA MET A 16 -24.22 3.84 -18.06
C MET A 16 -23.85 3.57 -16.58
N ALA A 17 -24.84 3.32 -15.72
CA ALA A 17 -24.62 2.98 -14.31
C ALA A 17 -24.06 1.55 -14.08
N ILE A 18 -24.20 0.65 -15.08
CA ILE A 18 -23.74 -0.75 -14.97
C ILE A 18 -22.22 -0.89 -15.20
N TYR A 19 -21.56 0.13 -15.75
CA TYR A 19 -20.12 0.06 -16.09
C TYR A 19 -19.15 0.53 -14.99
N LEU A 20 -19.63 0.84 -13.77
CA LEU A 20 -18.80 1.46 -12.73
C LEU A 20 -18.42 0.54 -11.54
N THR A 21 -18.65 -0.76 -11.61
CA THR A 21 -18.42 -1.67 -10.48
C THR A 21 -17.26 -2.64 -10.71
N GLY A 22 -16.11 -2.12 -11.09
CA GLY A 22 -14.90 -2.93 -11.17
C GLY A 22 -14.07 -2.80 -9.90
N CYS A 23 -14.31 -3.61 -8.86
CA CYS A 23 -13.40 -3.65 -7.72
C CYS A 23 -12.20 -4.57 -8.02
N VAL A 24 -11.07 -4.31 -7.40
CA VAL A 24 -9.81 -5.01 -7.59
C VAL A 24 -9.37 -5.59 -6.25
N ASN A 25 -9.02 -6.88 -6.22
CA ASN A 25 -8.29 -7.46 -5.10
C ASN A 25 -6.84 -6.98 -5.15
N TYR A 26 -6.28 -6.66 -4.01
CA TYR A 26 -4.92 -6.13 -3.91
C TYR A 26 -4.14 -6.79 -2.77
N GLU A 27 -2.92 -7.19 -3.05
CA GLU A 27 -1.96 -7.72 -2.09
C GLU A 27 -0.61 -7.02 -2.26
N GLN A 28 -0.05 -6.57 -1.18
CA GLN A 28 1.26 -5.92 -1.14
C GLN A 28 2.12 -6.53 -0.05
N LYS A 29 3.33 -6.96 -0.42
CA LYS A 29 4.37 -7.38 0.52
C LYS A 29 5.52 -6.40 0.40
N THR A 30 5.81 -5.72 1.49
CA THR A 30 6.84 -4.68 1.54
C THR A 30 7.95 -5.08 2.48
N LYS A 31 9.20 -4.94 2.04
CA LYS A 31 10.36 -4.97 2.90
C LYS A 31 10.93 -3.57 2.97
N LEU A 32 10.97 -3.01 4.19
CA LEU A 32 11.45 -1.67 4.48
C LEU A 32 12.87 -1.74 5.05
N GLU A 33 13.73 -0.83 4.61
CA GLU A 33 15.08 -0.67 5.12
C GLU A 33 15.13 0.50 6.14
N ASN A 34 16.23 0.58 6.91
CA ASN A 34 16.38 1.58 7.97
C ASN A 34 16.32 3.04 7.47
N ASP A 35 16.78 3.28 6.25
CA ASP A 35 16.82 4.60 5.62
C ASP A 35 15.48 5.01 4.97
N GLY A 36 14.45 4.17 5.08
CA GLY A 36 13.14 4.41 4.47
C GLY A 36 13.03 3.99 3.01
N SER A 37 14.09 3.42 2.42
CA SER A 37 14.03 2.73 1.14
C SER A 37 13.46 1.32 1.29
N GLY A 38 13.16 0.64 0.19
CA GLY A 38 12.70 -0.73 0.26
C GLY A 38 12.23 -1.31 -1.05
N THR A 39 11.59 -2.47 -0.91
CA THR A 39 11.01 -3.22 -2.03
C THR A 39 9.57 -3.60 -1.73
N MET A 40 8.76 -3.67 -2.77
CA MET A 40 7.39 -4.17 -2.72
C MET A 40 7.21 -5.25 -3.76
N LYS A 41 6.52 -6.32 -3.39
CA LYS A 41 5.89 -7.21 -4.34
C LYS A 41 4.40 -6.91 -4.35
N ILE A 42 3.89 -6.48 -5.50
CA ILE A 42 2.50 -6.08 -5.67
C ILE A 42 1.82 -7.12 -6.56
N HIS A 43 0.65 -7.57 -6.11
CA HIS A 43 -0.23 -8.46 -6.83
C HIS A 43 -1.66 -7.94 -6.76
N TYR A 44 -2.30 -7.76 -7.89
CA TYR A 44 -3.71 -7.42 -7.93
C TYR A 44 -4.43 -8.14 -9.06
N TRP A 45 -5.75 -8.35 -8.88
CA TRP A 45 -6.56 -9.04 -9.87
C TRP A 45 -8.02 -8.63 -9.79
N THR A 46 -8.69 -8.80 -10.91
CA THR A 46 -10.13 -8.61 -11.04
C THR A 46 -10.67 -9.51 -12.14
N LYS A 47 -12.01 -9.63 -12.24
CA LYS A 47 -12.65 -10.30 -13.38
C LYS A 47 -12.26 -9.60 -14.69
N THR A 48 -11.91 -10.36 -15.71
CA THR A 48 -11.52 -9.79 -17.03
C THR A 48 -12.64 -8.91 -17.60
N SER A 49 -13.90 -9.23 -17.33
CA SER A 49 -15.06 -8.43 -17.73
C SER A 49 -15.12 -7.03 -17.10
N ASN A 50 -14.41 -6.78 -15.99
CA ASN A 50 -14.37 -5.48 -15.34
C ASN A 50 -13.36 -4.53 -15.99
N ILE A 51 -12.47 -5.05 -16.85
CA ILE A 51 -11.36 -4.28 -17.41
C ILE A 51 -11.84 -3.56 -18.68
N SER A 52 -11.75 -2.23 -18.65
CA SER A 52 -12.03 -1.39 -19.81
C SER A 52 -10.78 -0.63 -20.23
N SER A 53 -10.42 -0.67 -21.51
CA SER A 53 -9.21 -0.02 -22.04
C SER A 53 -7.92 -0.35 -21.29
N GLY A 54 -7.83 -1.59 -20.75
CA GLY A 54 -6.66 -2.06 -20.01
C GLY A 54 -6.48 -1.47 -18.61
N GLU A 55 -7.56 -0.91 -18.01
CA GLU A 55 -7.51 -0.29 -16.69
C GLU A 55 -8.82 -0.49 -15.92
N VAL A 56 -8.73 -0.54 -14.58
CA VAL A 56 -9.87 -0.52 -13.66
C VAL A 56 -9.50 0.36 -12.46
N GLN A 57 -10.23 1.44 -12.21
CA GLN A 57 -10.06 2.32 -11.05
C GLN A 57 -8.61 2.78 -10.79
N GLY A 58 -7.83 3.03 -11.84
CA GLY A 58 -6.43 3.41 -11.73
C GLY A 58 -5.43 2.24 -11.66
N PHE A 59 -5.92 0.98 -11.61
CA PHE A 59 -5.07 -0.21 -11.74
C PHE A 59 -4.87 -0.56 -13.22
N GLY A 60 -3.62 -0.60 -13.68
CA GLY A 60 -3.27 -0.96 -15.05
C GLY A 60 -3.19 -2.47 -15.25
N PHE A 61 -3.79 -2.99 -16.31
CA PHE A 61 -3.77 -4.41 -16.69
C PHE A 61 -3.02 -4.67 -18.00
N THR A 62 -2.18 -3.71 -18.41
CA THR A 62 -1.17 -3.86 -19.46
C THR A 62 0.17 -3.38 -18.93
N GLU A 63 1.28 -3.82 -19.53
CA GLU A 63 2.63 -3.47 -19.08
C GLU A 63 2.87 -1.95 -19.13
N GLU A 64 2.41 -1.28 -20.21
CA GLU A 64 2.52 0.17 -20.34
C GLU A 64 1.76 0.90 -19.21
N LYS A 65 0.54 0.43 -18.87
CA LYS A 65 -0.26 1.03 -17.81
C LYS A 65 0.37 0.82 -16.43
N VAL A 66 0.93 -0.36 -16.16
CA VAL A 66 1.68 -0.64 -14.92
C VAL A 66 2.86 0.31 -14.81
N LYS A 67 3.69 0.42 -15.86
CA LYS A 67 4.85 1.33 -15.89
C LYS A 67 4.42 2.79 -15.72
N ALA A 68 3.36 3.23 -16.39
CA ALA A 68 2.86 4.61 -16.29
C ALA A 68 2.27 4.95 -14.92
N ASN A 69 1.72 3.96 -14.20
CA ASN A 69 1.11 4.18 -12.90
C ASN A 69 2.13 4.12 -11.74
N TYR A 70 3.13 3.25 -11.84
CA TYR A 70 4.04 2.97 -10.72
C TYR A 70 5.49 3.41 -10.96
N GLY A 71 5.89 3.74 -12.20
CA GLY A 71 7.21 4.27 -12.52
C GLY A 71 7.35 5.76 -12.18
N SER A 72 8.47 6.14 -11.54
CA SER A 72 8.77 7.53 -11.18
C SER A 72 10.25 7.72 -10.85
N GLY A 73 10.66 8.93 -10.52
CA GLY A 73 12.02 9.18 -9.99
C GLY A 73 12.30 8.53 -8.63
N ASN A 74 11.24 8.21 -7.87
CA ASN A 74 11.31 7.52 -6.57
C ASN A 74 11.19 5.99 -6.69
N THR A 75 10.69 5.47 -7.79
CA THR A 75 10.36 4.04 -7.95
C THR A 75 10.92 3.44 -9.22
N GLU A 76 11.31 2.17 -9.14
CA GLU A 76 11.74 1.33 -10.27
C GLU A 76 10.91 0.04 -10.27
N ILE A 77 10.42 -0.37 -11.46
CA ILE A 77 9.56 -1.53 -11.63
C ILE A 77 10.31 -2.61 -12.39
N SER A 78 10.14 -3.85 -11.95
CA SER A 78 10.68 -5.04 -12.61
C SER A 78 9.72 -6.22 -12.51
N ASN A 79 10.00 -7.29 -13.25
CA ASN A 79 9.32 -8.58 -13.17
C ASN A 79 7.79 -8.48 -13.38
N ILE A 80 7.34 -7.61 -14.30
CA ILE A 80 5.92 -7.49 -14.61
C ILE A 80 5.42 -8.80 -15.26
N LYS A 81 4.39 -9.38 -14.63
CA LYS A 81 3.73 -10.59 -15.10
C LYS A 81 2.23 -10.36 -15.15
N ILE A 82 1.62 -10.61 -16.30
CA ILE A 82 0.18 -10.44 -16.53
C ILE A 82 -0.36 -11.76 -17.05
N GLU A 83 -1.31 -12.35 -16.31
CA GLU A 83 -1.85 -13.67 -16.60
C GLU A 83 -3.38 -13.68 -16.48
N GLU A 84 -4.05 -14.47 -17.31
CA GLU A 84 -5.44 -14.83 -17.10
C GLU A 84 -5.53 -16.19 -16.40
N LYS A 85 -6.34 -16.26 -15.33
CA LYS A 85 -6.58 -17.50 -14.58
C LYS A 85 -8.08 -17.73 -14.41
N VAL A 86 -8.48 -18.97 -14.55
CA VAL A 86 -9.82 -19.42 -14.16
C VAL A 86 -9.74 -19.83 -12.70
N VAL A 87 -10.62 -19.30 -11.86
CA VAL A 87 -10.73 -19.73 -10.47
C VAL A 87 -11.52 -21.02 -10.44
N GLU A 88 -11.03 -22.02 -9.72
CA GLU A 88 -11.71 -23.30 -9.55
C GLU A 88 -13.12 -23.09 -8.98
N GLY A 89 -14.14 -23.59 -9.68
CA GLY A 89 -15.55 -23.39 -9.33
C GLY A 89 -16.21 -22.10 -9.89
N ASP A 90 -15.46 -21.23 -10.59
CA ASP A 90 -16.00 -20.08 -11.32
C ASP A 90 -15.73 -20.24 -12.82
N THR A 91 -16.71 -19.93 -13.67
CA THR A 91 -16.54 -19.87 -15.12
C THR A 91 -15.89 -18.54 -15.57
N ALA A 92 -15.79 -17.56 -14.68
CA ALA A 92 -15.23 -16.25 -14.98
C ALA A 92 -13.69 -16.28 -14.96
N LYS A 93 -13.08 -15.70 -15.98
CA LYS A 93 -11.64 -15.48 -16.02
C LYS A 93 -11.28 -14.25 -15.20
N ASN A 94 -10.26 -14.38 -14.36
CA ASN A 94 -9.62 -13.28 -13.66
C ASN A 94 -8.30 -12.92 -14.33
N LYS A 95 -8.04 -11.63 -14.49
CA LYS A 95 -6.76 -11.13 -14.94
C LYS A 95 -5.93 -10.69 -13.74
N HIS A 96 -4.75 -11.28 -13.62
CA HIS A 96 -3.79 -11.06 -12.54
C HIS A 96 -2.62 -10.24 -13.07
N VAL A 97 -2.17 -9.29 -12.25
CA VAL A 97 -0.96 -8.51 -12.48
C VAL A 97 -0.07 -8.66 -11.25
N THR A 98 1.17 -9.07 -11.45
CA THR A 98 2.20 -9.13 -10.41
C THR A 98 3.44 -8.39 -10.90
N PHE A 99 4.08 -7.64 -10.03
CA PHE A 99 5.36 -6.99 -10.32
C PHE A 99 6.12 -6.69 -9.03
N ASP A 100 7.42 -6.49 -9.19
CA ASP A 100 8.29 -6.02 -8.13
C ASP A 100 8.53 -4.52 -8.32
N LEU A 101 8.52 -3.77 -7.21
CA LEU A 101 8.76 -2.35 -7.17
C LEU A 101 9.82 -2.07 -6.12
N LYS A 102 10.91 -1.36 -6.51
CA LYS A 102 11.90 -0.80 -5.60
C LYS A 102 11.60 0.68 -5.41
N PHE A 103 11.63 1.17 -4.18
CA PHE A 103 11.46 2.60 -3.88
C PHE A 103 12.64 3.13 -3.08
N LYS A 104 12.97 4.41 -3.28
CA LYS A 104 14.10 5.08 -2.62
C LYS A 104 13.69 5.69 -1.28
N ASP A 105 12.44 6.14 -1.16
CA ASP A 105 11.92 6.84 0.02
C ASP A 105 10.43 6.55 0.17
N LEU A 106 10.05 5.90 1.28
CA LEU A 106 8.66 5.59 1.61
C LEU A 106 7.81 6.87 1.70
N ASN A 107 8.37 7.95 2.25
CA ASN A 107 7.66 9.21 2.46
C ASN A 107 7.20 9.87 1.15
N LYS A 108 7.82 9.51 0.02
CA LYS A 108 7.52 10.04 -1.31
C LYS A 108 6.62 9.13 -2.15
N LEU A 109 6.09 8.05 -1.59
CA LEU A 109 5.22 7.15 -2.35
C LEU A 109 3.97 7.84 -2.89
N SER A 110 3.38 8.79 -2.14
CA SER A 110 2.20 9.54 -2.59
C SER A 110 2.41 10.40 -3.86
N GLU A 111 3.67 10.66 -4.24
CA GLU A 111 4.01 11.34 -5.49
C GLU A 111 3.84 10.43 -6.72
N VAL A 112 3.86 9.12 -6.53
CA VAL A 112 3.68 8.11 -7.57
C VAL A 112 2.19 7.94 -7.88
N LYS A 113 1.81 7.94 -9.16
CA LYS A 113 0.42 7.92 -9.60
C LYS A 113 -0.39 6.77 -8.97
N GLY A 114 0.17 5.56 -8.91
CA GLY A 114 -0.47 4.38 -8.33
C GLY A 114 -0.68 4.45 -6.81
N PHE A 115 -0.01 5.38 -6.11
CA PHE A 115 -0.13 5.59 -4.67
C PHE A 115 -0.75 6.95 -4.29
N LYS A 116 -1.36 7.69 -5.22
CA LYS A 116 -1.95 9.01 -4.94
C LYS A 116 -3.03 8.99 -3.85
N LYS A 117 -3.70 7.86 -3.65
CA LYS A 117 -4.69 7.66 -2.58
C LYS A 117 -4.07 7.07 -1.31
N THR A 118 -2.75 7.17 -1.14
CA THR A 118 -2.05 6.75 0.08
C THR A 118 -1.26 7.90 0.69
N LYS A 119 -1.03 7.83 2.00
CA LYS A 119 -0.02 8.61 2.70
C LYS A 119 0.90 7.64 3.40
N ALA A 120 2.20 7.85 3.31
CA ALA A 120 3.17 7.01 3.97
C ALA A 120 4.17 7.86 4.75
N SER A 121 4.59 7.38 5.91
CA SER A 121 5.56 8.06 6.77
C SER A 121 6.47 7.05 7.46
N TRP A 122 7.76 7.31 7.39
CA TRP A 122 8.82 6.63 8.13
C TRP A 122 9.71 7.69 8.76
N LYS A 123 9.68 7.83 10.07
CA LYS A 123 10.35 8.91 10.79
C LYS A 123 10.80 8.48 12.18
N GLU A 124 11.74 9.22 12.77
CA GLU A 124 12.14 9.02 14.16
C GLU A 124 10.96 9.29 15.11
N GLY A 125 10.74 8.36 16.03
CA GLY A 125 9.77 8.42 17.10
C GLY A 125 10.45 8.41 18.48
N LYS A 126 9.64 8.27 19.54
CA LYS A 126 10.16 8.26 20.93
C LYS A 126 11.00 7.03 21.27
N GLU A 127 10.61 5.86 20.77
CA GLU A 127 11.20 4.57 21.12
C GLU A 127 12.00 3.93 19.98
N GLY A 128 11.99 4.56 18.79
CA GLY A 128 12.64 4.06 17.60
C GLY A 128 12.13 4.77 16.36
N MET A 129 11.71 4.00 15.35
CA MET A 129 11.12 4.54 14.14
C MET A 129 9.60 4.36 14.16
N ASP A 130 8.86 5.39 13.79
CA ASP A 130 7.41 5.36 13.64
C ASP A 130 7.06 5.18 12.17
N PHE A 131 6.25 4.17 11.91
CA PHE A 131 5.67 3.84 10.61
C PHE A 131 4.19 4.21 10.59
N GLU A 132 3.77 4.86 9.51
CA GLU A 132 2.36 5.06 9.19
C GLU A 132 2.15 4.86 7.68
N PHE A 133 1.14 4.09 7.32
CA PHE A 133 0.67 3.94 5.95
C PHE A 133 -0.85 4.06 5.95
N VAL A 134 -1.38 5.06 5.26
CA VAL A 134 -2.81 5.39 5.26
C VAL A 134 -3.37 5.21 3.87
N LEU A 135 -4.41 4.42 3.74
CA LEU A 135 -5.27 4.42 2.56
C LEU A 135 -6.35 5.46 2.77
N LEU A 136 -6.41 6.45 1.91
CA LEU A 136 -7.42 7.48 1.98
C LEU A 136 -8.80 6.91 1.64
N SER A 137 -9.82 7.36 2.36
CA SER A 137 -11.20 6.95 2.17
C SER A 137 -11.66 7.12 0.72
N ASP A 138 -12.42 6.15 0.24
CA ASP A 138 -13.09 6.17 -1.06
C ASP A 138 -14.53 5.68 -0.88
N THR A 139 -15.39 6.58 -0.43
CA THR A 139 -16.79 6.25 -0.13
C THR A 139 -17.58 5.81 -1.37
N SER A 140 -17.17 6.19 -2.56
CA SER A 140 -17.80 5.75 -3.81
C SER A 140 -17.52 4.28 -4.10
N SER A 141 -16.26 3.86 -3.98
CA SER A 141 -15.85 2.46 -4.13
C SER A 141 -16.39 1.59 -3.00
N ALA A 142 -16.35 2.07 -1.75
CA ALA A 142 -16.81 1.32 -0.58
C ALA A 142 -18.32 1.05 -0.56
N LYS A 143 -19.12 1.89 -1.23
CA LYS A 143 -20.58 1.70 -1.36
C LYS A 143 -20.97 0.84 -2.56
N SER A 144 -20.03 0.44 -3.40
CA SER A 144 -20.29 -0.43 -4.54
C SER A 144 -20.79 -1.79 -4.07
N MET A 145 -21.70 -2.38 -4.84
CA MET A 145 -22.23 -3.73 -4.54
C MET A 145 -21.08 -4.74 -4.57
N GLY A 146 -20.95 -5.58 -3.53
CA GLY A 146 -19.87 -6.56 -3.40
C GLY A 146 -18.50 -5.98 -2.98
N ALA A 147 -18.42 -4.72 -2.57
CA ALA A 147 -17.17 -4.10 -2.13
C ALA A 147 -16.50 -4.83 -0.94
N SER A 148 -17.29 -5.46 -0.06
CA SER A 148 -16.80 -6.27 1.06
C SER A 148 -16.05 -7.54 0.63
N ASP A 149 -16.25 -8.00 -0.61
CA ASP A 149 -15.67 -9.26 -1.09
C ASP A 149 -14.26 -9.04 -1.68
N TYR A 150 -13.88 -7.78 -1.95
CA TYR A 150 -12.57 -7.45 -2.50
C TYR A 150 -11.56 -7.15 -1.39
N LYS A 151 -10.45 -7.89 -1.43
CA LYS A 151 -9.41 -7.87 -0.39
C LYS A 151 -8.41 -6.77 -0.62
N LEU A 152 -7.95 -6.18 0.49
CA LEU A 152 -6.84 -5.24 0.56
C LEU A 152 -5.86 -5.74 1.62
N ASN A 153 -4.92 -6.59 1.22
CA ASN A 153 -3.97 -7.23 2.12
C ASN A 153 -2.61 -6.53 2.05
N TYR A 154 -2.08 -6.17 3.20
CA TYR A 154 -0.78 -5.52 3.32
C TYR A 154 0.10 -6.29 4.30
N GLU A 155 1.31 -6.61 3.89
CA GLU A 155 2.37 -7.17 4.73
C GLU A 155 3.56 -6.22 4.70
N PHE A 156 4.07 -5.85 5.87
CA PHE A 156 5.29 -5.08 6.00
C PHE A 156 6.30 -5.84 6.86
N GLU A 157 7.48 -6.03 6.31
CA GLU A 157 8.66 -6.51 7.01
C GLU A 157 9.56 -5.31 7.31
N PHE A 158 9.74 -5.03 8.58
CA PHE A 158 10.53 -3.92 9.09
C PHE A 158 11.98 -4.32 9.31
N PRO A 159 12.94 -3.35 9.28
CA PRO A 159 14.35 -3.67 9.42
C PRO A 159 14.73 -4.23 10.81
N THR A 160 13.92 -3.95 11.83
CA THR A 160 14.15 -4.38 13.21
C THR A 160 12.84 -4.82 13.88
N GLU A 161 12.91 -5.11 15.18
CA GLU A 161 11.77 -5.57 15.99
C GLU A 161 10.64 -4.53 16.06
N VAL A 162 9.41 -4.96 15.83
CA VAL A 162 8.20 -4.16 16.02
C VAL A 162 7.84 -4.12 17.51
N ILE A 163 7.87 -2.93 18.10
CA ILE A 163 7.51 -2.67 19.48
C ILE A 163 5.99 -2.73 19.66
N SER A 164 5.26 -1.94 18.84
CA SER A 164 3.81 -1.85 18.87
C SER A 164 3.25 -1.68 17.46
N THR A 165 2.01 -2.10 17.25
CA THR A 165 1.29 -1.97 15.98
C THR A 165 -0.21 -2.12 16.19
N ASN A 166 -1.01 -1.59 15.26
CA ASN A 166 -2.44 -1.86 15.18
C ASN A 166 -2.78 -3.00 14.20
N GLY A 167 -1.78 -3.68 13.65
CA GLY A 167 -1.91 -4.85 12.79
C GLY A 167 -1.64 -6.17 13.51
N ASN A 168 -1.68 -7.26 12.76
CA ASN A 168 -1.38 -8.60 13.26
C ASN A 168 0.12 -8.89 13.12
N LYS A 169 0.83 -9.07 14.22
CA LYS A 169 2.24 -9.48 14.18
C LYS A 169 2.35 -10.93 13.72
N SER A 170 3.12 -11.19 12.67
CA SER A 170 3.43 -12.53 12.14
C SER A 170 4.92 -12.88 12.30
N GLY A 171 5.56 -12.31 13.34
CA GLY A 171 6.97 -12.48 13.70
C GLY A 171 7.49 -11.30 14.51
N THR A 172 8.80 -11.20 14.69
CA THR A 172 9.43 -10.08 15.43
C THR A 172 9.38 -8.77 14.65
N SER A 173 9.56 -8.81 13.33
CA SER A 173 9.69 -7.63 12.45
C SER A 173 8.59 -7.54 11.38
N LYS A 174 7.62 -8.44 11.41
CA LYS A 174 6.61 -8.55 10.34
C LYS A 174 5.21 -8.29 10.88
N VAL A 175 4.44 -7.48 10.14
CA VAL A 175 3.05 -7.13 10.47
C VAL A 175 2.17 -7.23 9.24
N GLU A 176 0.96 -7.72 9.44
CA GLU A 176 -0.06 -7.92 8.41
C GLU A 176 -1.32 -7.12 8.75
N TRP A 177 -1.94 -6.55 7.72
CA TRP A 177 -3.26 -5.90 7.80
C TRP A 177 -4.16 -6.49 6.73
N PHE A 178 -5.26 -7.11 7.17
CA PHE A 178 -6.31 -7.66 6.31
C PHE A 178 -7.49 -6.72 6.31
N LYS A 179 -7.75 -6.09 5.17
CA LYS A 179 -8.83 -5.14 4.96
C LYS A 179 -9.61 -5.50 3.71
N THR A 180 -10.72 -4.81 3.49
CA THR A 180 -11.54 -4.92 2.29
C THR A 180 -11.77 -3.54 1.68
N VAL A 181 -12.20 -3.49 0.43
CA VAL A 181 -12.63 -2.24 -0.21
C VAL A 181 -13.82 -1.62 0.56
N GLY A 182 -14.65 -2.44 1.20
CA GLY A 182 -15.74 -1.98 2.07
C GLY A 182 -15.28 -1.14 3.28
N ASP A 183 -14.04 -1.33 3.75
CA ASP A 183 -13.48 -0.59 4.88
C ASP A 183 -13.06 0.84 4.49
N LEU A 184 -12.93 1.16 3.18
CA LEU A 184 -12.57 2.50 2.68
C LEU A 184 -13.68 3.55 2.86
N LYS A 185 -14.70 3.26 3.67
CA LYS A 185 -15.65 4.28 4.15
C LYS A 185 -14.96 5.36 4.97
N GLU A 186 -13.86 4.99 5.61
CA GLU A 186 -12.97 5.83 6.40
C GLU A 186 -11.52 5.60 5.96
N ASP A 187 -10.62 6.50 6.37
CA ASP A 187 -9.18 6.31 6.16
C ASP A 187 -8.71 5.07 6.92
N ILE A 188 -8.09 4.12 6.23
CA ILE A 188 -7.50 2.93 6.85
C ILE A 188 -6.07 3.27 7.25
N LYS A 189 -5.83 3.38 8.57
CA LYS A 189 -4.50 3.64 9.12
C LYS A 189 -3.83 2.32 9.52
N MET A 190 -2.62 2.10 9.02
CA MET A 190 -1.72 1.01 9.36
C MET A 190 -0.49 1.61 10.04
N THR A 191 -0.26 1.27 11.32
CA THR A 191 0.79 1.90 12.13
C THR A 191 1.65 0.86 12.83
N ALA A 192 2.94 1.18 12.97
CA ALA A 192 3.86 0.42 13.80
C ALA A 192 4.92 1.34 14.42
N SER A 193 5.37 1.03 15.62
CA SER A 193 6.59 1.57 16.21
C SER A 193 7.66 0.47 16.18
N VAL A 194 8.83 0.80 15.66
CA VAL A 194 9.89 -0.16 15.34
C VAL A 194 11.16 0.26 16.05
N LYS A 195 11.87 -0.70 16.63
CA LYS A 195 13.11 -0.47 17.38
C LYS A 195 14.14 0.27 16.50
N SER A 196 14.83 1.25 17.06
CA SER A 196 15.93 1.91 16.34
C SER A 196 17.17 1.00 16.33
N ASP A 197 17.78 0.84 15.15
CA ASP A 197 19.06 0.17 14.99
C ASP A 197 20.27 1.05 15.42
N LYS A 198 19.99 2.31 15.80
CA LYS A 198 21.04 3.19 16.30
C LYS A 198 21.64 2.51 17.55
N LYS A 199 22.79 1.86 17.39
CA LYS A 199 23.71 1.65 18.51
C LYS A 199 23.82 3.01 19.18
N LYS A 200 23.27 3.15 20.41
CA LYS A 200 23.57 4.32 21.23
C LYS A 200 25.08 4.36 21.25
N CYS A 201 25.68 5.27 20.50
CA CYS A 201 27.05 5.67 20.70
C CYS A 201 27.02 6.27 22.11
N GLY A 202 27.17 5.38 23.11
CA GLY A 202 27.36 5.80 24.47
C GLY A 202 28.63 6.66 24.41
N LEU A 203 28.47 7.96 24.56
CA LEU A 203 29.54 8.75 25.11
C LEU A 203 29.85 8.06 26.46
N PHE A 204 30.80 7.14 26.42
CA PHE A 204 31.45 6.72 27.63
C PHE A 204 31.94 8.01 28.26
N GLY A 205 31.32 8.39 29.38
CA GLY A 205 31.76 9.51 30.17
C GLY A 205 33.26 9.38 30.37
N LEU A 206 34.00 10.26 29.78
CA LEU A 206 35.33 10.60 30.23
C LEU A 206 35.13 11.24 31.59
N GLU A 207 34.96 10.40 32.63
CA GLU A 207 35.29 10.80 33.99
C GLU A 207 36.79 11.03 33.98
N LEU A 208 37.20 12.25 33.71
CA LEU A 208 38.55 12.72 33.96
C LEU A 208 38.78 12.55 35.45
N PRO A 209 39.78 11.75 35.91
CA PRO A 209 40.12 11.73 37.32
C PRO A 209 40.60 13.14 37.69
N ILE A 210 39.87 13.77 38.62
CA ILE A 210 40.33 15.02 39.25
C ILE A 210 41.55 14.65 40.06
N ILE A 211 42.74 14.91 39.52
CA ILE A 211 43.98 14.82 40.26
C ILE A 211 44.01 16.06 41.18
N ILE A 212 43.63 15.83 42.44
CA ILE A 212 43.84 16.80 43.51
C ILE A 212 45.33 16.80 43.81
N LEU A 213 46.03 17.80 43.27
CA LEU A 213 47.39 18.14 43.69
C LEU A 213 47.26 18.83 45.05
N VAL A 214 47.47 18.06 46.14
CA VAL A 214 47.72 18.59 47.46
C VAL A 214 49.19 19.06 47.47
N GLY A 215 49.38 20.37 47.35
CA GLY A 215 50.68 21.00 47.57
C GLY A 215 51.06 20.92 49.05
N LEU A 216 52.15 20.27 49.36
CA LEU A 216 52.88 20.38 50.62
C LEU A 216 53.91 21.52 50.48
N SER A 217 53.76 22.51 51.31
CA SER A 217 54.84 23.44 51.68
C SER A 217 55.02 23.39 53.18
#